data_ed4ccb834638b84b837fda69f5df53b4
#
_entry.id   ed4ccb834638b84b837fda69f5df53b4
#
_cell.length_a   1.000
_cell.length_b   1.000
_cell.length_c   1.000
_cell.angle_alpha   90.00
_cell.angle_beta   90.00
_cell.angle_gamma   90.00
#
_symmetry.space_group_name_H-M   'P 1'
#
loop_
_entity.id
_entity.type
_entity.pdbx_description
1 polymer ?
#
loop_
_entity_poly.entity_id
_entity_poly.type
_entity_poly.pdbx_seq_one_letter_code
_entity_poly.pdbx_strand_id
1 'polypeptide(L)'
;MANDNYIQFDIETTGNEQLELLIAMLAGQGFESFEENGNILSAFIKEGEFNADGFTGITALFEHFSYTSSIVENINWNQQWESSFEPVMVNDFAAIRAAFHQPVTTVKYEIIITPRMSFGTGHHATTYLMIKQMSKLDLHGKTVLDFGTGTGVLAILAEKMGASNIKAIDNDEWSIENCKENVEANDCSKINVQLTDSIQVNGNFDIVLANINLNVILSNLAAITRVSKKGTIGLLSGFLEMDKGILSEVMTENNFSIIGTTQKGEWLCMQIRKN
;
A
#
# COMPACT_ATOMS: atom_id res chain seq x y z
N MET A 1 -27.49 -17.60 6.57
CA MET A 1 -26.11 -17.83 6.11
C MET A 1 -25.50 -18.67 7.19
N ALA A 2 -25.02 -19.89 6.88
CA ALA A 2 -24.40 -20.77 7.86
C ALA A 2 -23.14 -20.04 8.39
N ASN A 3 -23.01 -20.00 9.70
CA ASN A 3 -21.81 -19.51 10.37
C ASN A 3 -20.75 -20.60 10.14
N ASP A 4 -19.82 -20.37 9.20
CA ASP A 4 -18.73 -21.32 8.92
C ASP A 4 -17.62 -21.15 9.99
N ASN A 5 -17.96 -21.39 11.26
CA ASN A 5 -16.97 -21.41 12.33
C ASN A 5 -16.05 -22.61 12.17
N TYR A 6 -14.82 -22.48 12.64
CA TYR A 6 -13.90 -23.59 12.76
C TYR A 6 -13.80 -24.03 14.22
N ILE A 7 -13.56 -25.32 14.42
CA ILE A 7 -13.13 -25.87 15.70
C ILE A 7 -11.63 -26.09 15.59
N GLN A 8 -10.88 -25.45 16.48
CA GLN A 8 -9.45 -25.71 16.69
C GLN A 8 -9.30 -26.75 17.78
N PHE A 9 -8.48 -27.75 17.52
CA PHE A 9 -8.04 -28.73 18.48
C PHE A 9 -6.54 -28.58 18.70
N ASP A 10 -6.14 -28.23 19.92
CA ASP A 10 -4.74 -28.19 20.33
C ASP A 10 -4.39 -29.50 21.02
N ILE A 11 -3.58 -30.32 20.35
CA ILE A 11 -3.27 -31.70 20.73
C ILE A 11 -1.80 -31.76 21.16
N GLU A 12 -1.53 -32.28 22.37
CA GLU A 12 -0.17 -32.50 22.80
C GLU A 12 0.41 -33.77 22.12
N THR A 13 1.63 -33.62 21.56
CA THR A 13 2.34 -34.69 20.87
C THR A 13 3.62 -35.04 21.60
N THR A 14 3.99 -36.32 21.55
CA THR A 14 5.17 -36.87 22.24
C THR A 14 6.39 -37.02 21.34
N GLY A 15 6.25 -36.71 20.04
CA GLY A 15 7.34 -36.72 19.05
C GLY A 15 6.85 -36.72 17.61
N ASN A 16 7.79 -36.60 16.68
CA ASN A 16 7.49 -36.39 15.26
C ASN A 16 6.70 -37.56 14.61
N GLU A 17 6.95 -38.80 15.00
CA GLU A 17 6.22 -39.97 14.46
C GLU A 17 4.73 -39.91 14.83
N GLN A 18 4.41 -39.54 16.07
CA GLN A 18 3.03 -39.35 16.51
C GLN A 18 2.37 -38.15 15.79
N LEU A 19 3.11 -37.07 15.62
CA LEU A 19 2.66 -35.87 14.94
C LEU A 19 2.25 -36.18 13.50
N GLU A 20 3.12 -36.82 12.71
CA GLU A 20 2.85 -37.15 11.30
C GLU A 20 1.64 -38.10 11.18
N LEU A 21 1.54 -39.06 12.07
CA LEU A 21 0.42 -40.02 12.09
C LEU A 21 -0.90 -39.28 12.40
N LEU A 22 -0.90 -38.39 13.41
CA LEU A 22 -2.07 -37.60 13.77
C LEU A 22 -2.54 -36.71 12.61
N ILE A 23 -1.62 -35.98 11.94
CA ILE A 23 -1.94 -35.17 10.78
C ILE A 23 -2.62 -35.99 9.69
N ALA A 24 -2.04 -37.17 9.35
CA ALA A 24 -2.60 -38.04 8.32
C ALA A 24 -4.01 -38.55 8.68
N MET A 25 -4.22 -38.93 9.94
CA MET A 25 -5.52 -39.46 10.41
C MET A 25 -6.58 -38.36 10.49
N LEU A 26 -6.23 -37.19 11.01
CA LEU A 26 -7.13 -36.01 11.12
C LEU A 26 -7.50 -35.47 9.75
N ALA A 27 -6.54 -35.38 8.81
CA ALA A 27 -6.82 -34.98 7.41
C ALA A 27 -7.84 -35.97 6.78
N GLY A 28 -7.76 -37.28 7.09
CA GLY A 28 -8.74 -38.27 6.65
C GLY A 28 -10.15 -38.09 7.26
N GLN A 29 -10.29 -37.31 8.34
CA GLN A 29 -11.57 -36.90 8.97
C GLN A 29 -12.07 -35.55 8.58
N GLY A 30 -11.43 -34.89 7.60
CA GLY A 30 -11.87 -33.59 7.10
C GLY A 30 -11.21 -32.34 7.76
N PHE A 31 -10.17 -32.54 8.58
CA PHE A 31 -9.38 -31.41 9.06
C PHE A 31 -8.59 -30.80 7.91
N GLU A 32 -8.70 -29.46 7.74
CA GLU A 32 -8.20 -28.75 6.55
C GLU A 32 -6.85 -28.07 6.77
N SER A 33 -6.51 -27.72 8.02
CA SER A 33 -5.29 -26.99 8.35
C SER A 33 -4.63 -27.50 9.62
N PHE A 34 -3.29 -27.41 9.65
CA PHE A 34 -2.47 -27.90 10.76
C PHE A 34 -1.34 -26.92 11.03
N GLU A 35 -1.13 -26.58 12.30
CA GLU A 35 -0.04 -25.72 12.76
C GLU A 35 0.77 -26.44 13.85
N GLU A 36 2.09 -26.44 13.70
CA GLU A 36 3.00 -27.07 14.65
C GLU A 36 3.64 -26.00 15.53
N ASN A 37 3.48 -26.14 16.86
CA ASN A 37 4.01 -25.19 17.82
C ASN A 37 4.71 -25.96 18.96
N GLY A 38 5.98 -26.31 18.74
CA GLY A 38 6.74 -27.15 19.66
C GLY A 38 6.17 -28.58 19.73
N ASN A 39 5.59 -28.97 20.87
CA ASN A 39 4.93 -30.26 21.08
C ASN A 39 3.41 -30.17 21.00
N ILE A 40 2.85 -29.10 20.47
CA ILE A 40 1.42 -28.91 20.27
C ILE A 40 1.12 -28.90 18.77
N LEU A 41 0.17 -29.75 18.36
CA LEU A 41 -0.44 -29.75 17.05
C LEU A 41 -1.79 -29.04 17.14
N SER A 42 -1.93 -27.87 16.53
CA SER A 42 -3.22 -27.21 16.33
C SER A 42 -3.84 -27.69 15.02
N ALA A 43 -4.99 -28.32 15.08
CA ALA A 43 -5.71 -28.86 13.92
C ALA A 43 -7.08 -28.21 13.81
N PHE A 44 -7.48 -27.84 12.57
CA PHE A 44 -8.67 -27.05 12.30
C PHE A 44 -9.65 -27.80 11.40
N ILE A 45 -10.94 -27.80 11.81
CA ILE A 45 -12.04 -28.38 11.03
C ILE A 45 -13.25 -27.46 11.08
N LYS A 46 -14.04 -27.39 9.99
CA LYS A 46 -15.30 -26.66 10.01
C LYS A 46 -16.28 -27.29 11.01
N GLU A 47 -16.94 -26.45 11.80
CA GLU A 47 -17.88 -26.89 12.83
C GLU A 47 -18.95 -27.84 12.25
N GLY A 48 -19.47 -27.54 11.06
CA GLY A 48 -20.47 -28.36 10.40
C GLY A 48 -19.97 -29.69 9.81
N GLU A 49 -18.64 -29.88 9.70
CA GLU A 49 -18.01 -31.09 9.15
C GLU A 49 -17.39 -31.97 10.26
N PHE A 50 -17.38 -31.50 11.51
CA PHE A 50 -16.78 -32.22 12.60
C PHE A 50 -17.57 -33.51 12.97
N ASN A 51 -16.87 -34.63 12.89
CA ASN A 51 -17.37 -35.95 13.29
C ASN A 51 -16.78 -36.39 14.62
N ALA A 52 -17.55 -36.26 15.71
CA ALA A 52 -17.10 -36.59 17.06
C ALA A 52 -16.75 -38.10 17.23
N ASP A 53 -17.49 -39.00 16.58
CA ASP A 53 -17.22 -40.43 16.64
C ASP A 53 -15.90 -40.80 15.94
N GLY A 54 -15.65 -40.21 14.77
CA GLY A 54 -14.41 -40.36 14.02
C GLY A 54 -13.21 -39.83 14.80
N PHE A 55 -13.34 -38.65 15.40
CA PHE A 55 -12.30 -38.05 16.25
C PHE A 55 -12.02 -38.93 17.48
N THR A 56 -13.06 -39.40 18.17
CA THR A 56 -12.93 -40.31 19.33
C THR A 56 -12.23 -41.62 18.93
N GLY A 57 -12.50 -42.14 17.74
CA GLY A 57 -11.82 -43.34 17.22
C GLY A 57 -10.31 -43.11 17.05
N ILE A 58 -9.89 -41.91 16.63
CA ILE A 58 -8.48 -41.56 16.54
C ILE A 58 -7.86 -41.45 17.93
N THR A 59 -8.50 -40.71 18.87
CA THR A 59 -7.96 -40.51 20.22
C THR A 59 -7.74 -41.80 20.95
N ALA A 60 -8.61 -42.80 20.73
CA ALA A 60 -8.52 -44.13 21.37
C ALA A 60 -7.31 -44.97 20.91
N LEU A 61 -6.63 -44.59 19.84
CA LEU A 61 -5.43 -45.31 19.36
C LEU A 61 -4.15 -44.90 20.10
N PHE A 62 -4.20 -43.87 20.91
CA PHE A 62 -3.05 -43.35 21.65
C PHE A 62 -3.23 -43.54 23.16
N GLU A 63 -2.26 -44.12 23.83
CA GLU A 63 -2.33 -44.40 25.31
C GLU A 63 -2.40 -43.09 26.13
N HIS A 64 -1.79 -42.02 25.65
CA HIS A 64 -1.82 -40.69 26.27
C HIS A 64 -2.21 -39.66 25.21
N PHE A 65 -3.48 -39.23 25.22
CA PHE A 65 -4.00 -38.25 24.32
C PHE A 65 -4.61 -37.07 25.10
N SER A 66 -3.93 -35.95 25.06
CA SER A 66 -4.39 -34.71 25.69
C SER A 66 -4.71 -33.68 24.61
N TYR A 67 -5.87 -33.08 24.72
CA TYR A 67 -6.24 -31.97 23.81
C TYR A 67 -7.16 -30.95 24.52
N THR A 68 -7.16 -29.75 23.99
CA THR A 68 -8.20 -28.74 24.24
C THR A 68 -8.88 -28.41 22.92
N SER A 69 -10.13 -27.99 23.00
CA SER A 69 -10.84 -27.48 21.80
C SER A 69 -11.47 -26.13 22.06
N SER A 70 -11.45 -25.31 21.03
CA SER A 70 -12.09 -23.98 21.05
C SER A 70 -12.76 -23.70 19.71
N ILE A 71 -13.84 -22.93 19.74
CA ILE A 71 -14.47 -22.44 18.51
C ILE A 71 -13.68 -21.22 18.06
N VAL A 72 -13.14 -21.29 16.86
CA VAL A 72 -12.53 -20.15 16.17
C VAL A 72 -13.62 -19.55 15.30
N GLU A 73 -14.13 -18.39 15.71
CA GLU A 73 -15.05 -17.64 14.86
C GLU A 73 -14.37 -17.36 13.52
N ASN A 74 -15.07 -17.63 12.44
CA ASN A 74 -14.61 -17.25 11.11
C ASN A 74 -14.61 -15.71 11.03
N ILE A 75 -13.54 -15.12 11.53
CA ILE A 75 -13.34 -13.67 11.42
C ILE A 75 -13.06 -13.38 9.95
N ASN A 76 -13.98 -12.72 9.31
CA ASN A 76 -13.72 -12.14 8.00
C ASN A 76 -12.65 -11.04 8.16
N TRP A 77 -11.39 -11.45 8.12
CA TRP A 77 -10.24 -10.56 8.24
C TRP A 77 -10.29 -9.42 7.23
N ASN A 78 -10.84 -9.68 6.04
CA ASN A 78 -11.06 -8.64 5.04
C ASN A 78 -12.06 -7.59 5.54
N GLN A 79 -13.18 -8.01 6.10
CA GLN A 79 -14.18 -7.10 6.65
C GLN A 79 -13.66 -6.33 7.87
N GLN A 80 -12.90 -6.99 8.74
CA GLN A 80 -12.27 -6.33 9.88
C GLN A 80 -11.22 -5.31 9.44
N TRP A 81 -10.42 -5.66 8.44
CA TRP A 81 -9.44 -4.77 7.84
C TRP A 81 -10.12 -3.60 7.11
N GLU A 82 -11.14 -3.85 6.31
CA GLU A 82 -11.96 -2.81 5.66
C GLU A 82 -12.57 -1.84 6.67
N SER A 83 -13.07 -2.35 7.81
CA SER A 83 -13.64 -1.52 8.88
C SER A 83 -12.60 -0.66 9.60
N SER A 84 -11.33 -1.06 9.61
CA SER A 84 -10.22 -0.33 10.23
C SER A 84 -9.53 0.65 9.27
N PHE A 85 -9.82 0.56 7.96
CA PHE A 85 -9.24 1.44 6.96
C PHE A 85 -10.08 2.71 6.84
N GLU A 86 -9.60 3.82 7.40
CA GLU A 86 -10.33 5.09 7.40
C GLU A 86 -10.00 5.96 6.18
N PRO A 87 -10.95 6.74 5.65
CA PRO A 87 -10.65 7.74 4.63
C PRO A 87 -9.66 8.79 5.13
N VAL A 88 -8.70 9.15 4.31
CA VAL A 88 -7.70 10.18 4.62
C VAL A 88 -8.14 11.52 4.09
N MET A 89 -8.25 12.51 4.97
CA MET A 89 -8.63 13.88 4.62
C MET A 89 -7.41 14.80 4.57
N VAL A 90 -7.26 15.56 3.50
CA VAL A 90 -6.27 16.63 3.39
C VAL A 90 -7.02 17.96 3.33
N ASN A 91 -7.38 18.47 4.51
CA ASN A 91 -8.27 19.61 4.71
C ASN A 91 -9.60 19.44 3.93
N ASP A 92 -10.13 20.50 3.37
CA ASP A 92 -11.26 20.53 2.44
C ASP A 92 -10.84 20.34 0.96
N PHE A 93 -9.56 20.05 0.73
CA PHE A 93 -8.99 19.99 -0.61
C PHE A 93 -9.11 18.62 -1.24
N ALA A 94 -8.70 17.56 -0.55
CA ALA A 94 -8.74 16.21 -1.09
C ALA A 94 -9.10 15.17 -0.04
N ALA A 95 -9.82 14.12 -0.45
CA ALA A 95 -10.05 12.91 0.31
C ALA A 95 -9.54 11.71 -0.48
N ILE A 96 -8.89 10.77 0.21
CA ILE A 96 -8.52 9.47 -0.33
C ILE A 96 -9.35 8.44 0.43
N ARG A 97 -10.08 7.62 -0.30
CA ARG A 97 -10.89 6.55 0.29
C ARG A 97 -10.81 5.26 -0.52
N ALA A 98 -11.18 4.16 0.09
CA ALA A 98 -11.42 2.92 -0.62
C ALA A 98 -12.83 2.91 -1.28
N ALA A 99 -13.03 2.02 -2.24
CA ALA A 99 -14.30 1.89 -2.95
C ALA A 99 -15.48 1.50 -2.03
N PHE A 100 -15.21 0.76 -0.94
CA PHE A 100 -16.21 0.35 0.05
C PHE A 100 -16.66 1.47 1.01
N HIS A 101 -15.97 2.60 1.06
CA HIS A 101 -16.39 3.75 1.85
C HIS A 101 -17.47 4.57 1.14
N GLN A 102 -18.30 5.26 1.93
CA GLN A 102 -19.24 6.23 1.38
C GLN A 102 -18.49 7.40 0.71
N PRO A 103 -19.06 7.96 -0.38
CA PRO A 103 -18.47 9.12 -1.04
C PRO A 103 -18.28 10.32 -0.09
N VAL A 104 -17.15 11.01 -0.22
CA VAL A 104 -16.82 12.20 0.55
C VAL A 104 -17.11 13.44 -0.29
N THR A 105 -18.24 14.10 -0.03
CA THR A 105 -18.70 15.25 -0.81
C THR A 105 -18.25 16.61 -0.25
N THR A 106 -17.54 16.62 0.88
CA THR A 106 -17.11 17.84 1.59
C THR A 106 -15.76 18.37 1.11
N VAL A 107 -15.11 17.71 0.15
CA VAL A 107 -13.81 18.08 -0.39
C VAL A 107 -13.90 18.47 -1.86
N LYS A 108 -12.89 19.18 -2.34
CA LYS A 108 -12.81 19.58 -3.74
C LYS A 108 -12.50 18.40 -4.67
N TYR A 109 -11.65 17.45 -4.22
CA TYR A 109 -11.23 16.29 -5.00
C TYR A 109 -11.36 15.02 -4.16
N GLU A 110 -12.09 14.04 -4.68
CA GLU A 110 -12.14 12.70 -4.12
C GLU A 110 -11.28 11.76 -4.97
N ILE A 111 -10.50 10.91 -4.31
CA ILE A 111 -9.64 9.91 -4.93
C ILE A 111 -10.02 8.55 -4.37
N ILE A 112 -10.39 7.64 -5.24
CA ILE A 112 -10.72 6.26 -4.88
C ILE A 112 -9.47 5.40 -5.09
N ILE A 113 -9.12 4.61 -4.10
CA ILE A 113 -8.03 3.64 -4.20
C ILE A 113 -8.50 2.25 -3.81
N THR A 114 -7.90 1.24 -4.40
CA THR A 114 -7.93 -0.13 -3.91
C THR A 114 -6.74 -0.30 -2.98
N PRO A 115 -6.97 -0.36 -1.65
CA PRO A 115 -5.88 -0.52 -0.71
C PRO A 115 -5.23 -1.90 -0.90
N ARG A 116 -3.93 -1.90 -1.15
CA ARG A 116 -3.07 -3.08 -1.28
C ARG A 116 -1.76 -2.81 -0.53
N MET A 117 -0.79 -3.69 -0.65
CA MET A 117 0.55 -3.49 -0.06
C MET A 117 1.37 -2.39 -0.76
N SER A 118 0.85 -1.75 -1.81
CA SER A 118 1.51 -0.64 -2.49
C SER A 118 1.51 0.63 -1.62
N PHE A 119 2.60 1.40 -1.69
CA PHE A 119 2.72 2.69 -0.99
C PHE A 119 1.78 3.74 -1.62
N GLY A 120 1.26 4.66 -0.79
CA GLY A 120 0.43 5.78 -1.28
C GLY A 120 -1.05 5.67 -0.94
N THR A 121 -1.43 4.92 0.09
CA THR A 121 -2.82 4.87 0.61
C THR A 121 -3.29 6.18 1.24
N GLY A 122 -2.42 7.18 1.36
CA GLY A 122 -2.73 8.48 1.94
C GLY A 122 -2.41 8.63 3.42
N HIS A 123 -2.35 7.55 4.18
CA HIS A 123 -2.14 7.59 5.65
C HIS A 123 -0.75 8.08 6.05
N HIS A 124 0.25 7.90 5.19
CA HIS A 124 1.60 8.35 5.49
C HIS A 124 1.73 9.88 5.42
N ALA A 125 2.50 10.44 6.35
CA ALA A 125 2.71 11.90 6.46
C ALA A 125 3.19 12.54 5.15
N THR A 126 4.05 11.83 4.40
CA THR A 126 4.60 12.32 3.12
C THR A 126 3.54 12.49 2.04
N THR A 127 2.59 11.55 1.91
CA THR A 127 1.48 11.67 0.96
C THR A 127 0.59 12.85 1.32
N TYR A 128 0.28 13.04 2.59
CA TYR A 128 -0.44 14.22 3.07
C TYR A 128 0.29 15.52 2.71
N LEU A 129 1.61 15.58 2.93
CA LEU A 129 2.44 16.74 2.62
C LEU A 129 2.46 17.05 1.12
N MET A 130 2.62 16.02 0.27
CA MET A 130 2.58 16.16 -1.18
C MET A 130 1.25 16.77 -1.64
N ILE A 131 0.12 16.19 -1.24
CA ILE A 131 -1.22 16.68 -1.58
C ILE A 131 -1.43 18.11 -1.08
N LYS A 132 -1.00 18.43 0.14
CA LYS A 132 -1.06 19.79 0.71
C LYS A 132 -0.23 20.78 -0.08
N GLN A 133 0.91 20.38 -0.65
CA GLN A 133 1.69 21.26 -1.52
C GLN A 133 1.09 21.34 -2.93
N MET A 134 0.56 20.25 -3.47
CA MET A 134 -0.16 20.26 -4.75
C MET A 134 -1.33 21.25 -4.72
N SER A 135 -2.04 21.39 -3.57
CA SER A 135 -3.17 22.33 -3.44
C SER A 135 -2.82 23.80 -3.72
N LYS A 136 -1.53 24.14 -3.67
CA LYS A 136 -1.01 25.48 -3.92
C LYS A 136 -0.52 25.71 -5.35
N LEU A 137 -0.56 24.65 -6.18
CA LEU A 137 -0.09 24.68 -7.56
C LEU A 137 -1.26 24.80 -8.55
N ASP A 138 -1.01 25.47 -9.67
CA ASP A 138 -1.87 25.39 -10.83
C ASP A 138 -1.37 24.29 -11.77
N LEU A 139 -2.13 23.20 -11.88
CA LEU A 139 -1.83 22.07 -12.75
C LEU A 139 -2.62 22.10 -14.07
N HIS A 140 -3.50 23.09 -14.26
CA HIS A 140 -4.32 23.16 -15.47
C HIS A 140 -3.45 23.27 -16.74
N GLY A 141 -3.64 22.31 -17.65
CA GLY A 141 -2.88 22.20 -18.90
C GLY A 141 -1.41 21.80 -18.75
N LYS A 142 -0.93 21.48 -17.54
CA LYS A 142 0.46 21.12 -17.27
C LYS A 142 0.75 19.65 -17.61
N THR A 143 2.02 19.41 -17.95
CA THR A 143 2.59 18.06 -18.06
C THR A 143 3.24 17.65 -16.74
N VAL A 144 2.94 16.46 -16.27
CA VAL A 144 3.37 15.97 -14.93
C VAL A 144 4.13 14.65 -15.06
N LEU A 145 5.23 14.52 -14.35
CA LEU A 145 5.91 13.25 -14.07
C LEU A 145 5.64 12.89 -12.61
N ASP A 146 5.11 11.71 -12.37
CA ASP A 146 4.99 11.10 -11.05
C ASP A 146 5.96 9.93 -10.97
N PHE A 147 7.08 10.12 -10.28
CA PHE A 147 8.19 9.17 -10.15
C PHE A 147 8.09 8.42 -8.83
N GLY A 148 7.94 7.08 -8.91
CA GLY A 148 7.56 6.24 -7.79
C GLY A 148 6.07 6.42 -7.46
N THR A 149 5.21 6.17 -8.46
CA THR A 149 3.78 6.51 -8.39
C THR A 149 3.00 5.68 -7.36
N GLY A 150 3.49 4.47 -7.00
CA GLY A 150 2.81 3.58 -6.06
C GLY A 150 1.35 3.30 -6.45
N THR A 151 0.42 3.65 -5.58
CA THR A 151 -1.04 3.55 -5.85
C THR A 151 -1.55 4.48 -6.95
N GLY A 152 -0.74 5.41 -7.45
CA GLY A 152 -1.16 6.42 -8.42
C GLY A 152 -1.87 7.65 -7.83
N VAL A 153 -1.94 7.76 -6.51
CA VAL A 153 -2.74 8.80 -5.83
C VAL A 153 -2.36 10.23 -6.25
N LEU A 154 -1.06 10.52 -6.46
CA LEU A 154 -0.60 11.85 -6.86
C LEU A 154 -0.87 12.11 -8.35
N ALA A 155 -0.67 11.10 -9.20
CA ALA A 155 -0.99 11.17 -10.62
C ALA A 155 -2.50 11.39 -10.85
N ILE A 156 -3.36 10.65 -10.14
CA ILE A 156 -4.82 10.80 -10.19
C ILE A 156 -5.24 12.21 -9.74
N LEU A 157 -4.67 12.69 -8.62
CA LEU A 157 -4.93 14.05 -8.16
C LEU A 157 -4.51 15.08 -9.21
N ALA A 158 -3.34 14.90 -9.85
CA ALA A 158 -2.85 15.80 -10.88
C ALA A 158 -3.83 15.88 -12.07
N GLU A 159 -4.39 14.76 -12.53
CA GLU A 159 -5.40 14.77 -13.58
C GLU A 159 -6.69 15.47 -13.14
N LYS A 160 -7.19 15.18 -11.95
CA LYS A 160 -8.38 15.84 -11.39
C LYS A 160 -8.18 17.36 -11.21
N MET A 161 -6.94 17.82 -11.01
CA MET A 161 -6.56 19.23 -10.97
C MET A 161 -6.38 19.86 -12.38
N GLY A 162 -6.60 19.09 -13.44
CA GLY A 162 -6.60 19.59 -14.82
C GLY A 162 -5.29 19.42 -15.57
N ALA A 163 -4.34 18.62 -15.09
CA ALA A 163 -3.13 18.29 -15.86
C ALA A 163 -3.50 17.67 -17.21
N SER A 164 -2.74 18.04 -18.27
CA SER A 164 -3.06 17.65 -19.65
C SER A 164 -2.44 16.29 -20.04
N ASN A 165 -1.34 15.92 -19.42
CA ASN A 165 -0.62 14.67 -19.65
C ASN A 165 0.19 14.30 -18.41
N ILE A 166 -0.01 13.10 -17.89
CA ILE A 166 0.68 12.61 -16.72
C ILE A 166 1.42 11.33 -17.08
N LYS A 167 2.70 11.29 -16.78
CA LYS A 167 3.54 10.11 -16.86
C LYS A 167 3.73 9.60 -15.44
N ALA A 168 3.16 8.44 -15.12
CA ALA A 168 3.29 7.77 -13.84
C ALA A 168 4.23 6.57 -14.00
N ILE A 169 5.32 6.52 -13.24
CA ILE A 169 6.32 5.45 -13.35
C ILE A 169 6.63 4.85 -11.98
N ASP A 170 6.85 3.53 -11.98
CA ASP A 170 7.28 2.76 -10.81
C ASP A 170 8.12 1.57 -11.27
N ASN A 171 8.97 1.02 -10.40
CA ASN A 171 9.78 -0.15 -10.67
C ASN A 171 9.19 -1.45 -10.11
N ASP A 172 8.08 -1.36 -9.40
CA ASP A 172 7.37 -2.49 -8.82
C ASP A 172 6.11 -2.84 -9.64
N GLU A 173 6.04 -4.09 -10.10
CA GLU A 173 4.91 -4.58 -10.93
C GLU A 173 3.58 -4.49 -10.18
N TRP A 174 3.56 -4.78 -8.88
CA TRP A 174 2.36 -4.70 -8.04
C TRP A 174 1.84 -3.26 -7.92
N SER A 175 2.75 -2.30 -7.77
CA SER A 175 2.42 -0.87 -7.77
C SER A 175 1.84 -0.44 -9.11
N ILE A 176 2.40 -0.90 -10.22
CA ILE A 176 1.89 -0.58 -11.56
C ILE A 176 0.49 -1.15 -11.80
N GLU A 177 0.23 -2.39 -11.39
CA GLU A 177 -1.11 -3.00 -11.50
C GLU A 177 -2.12 -2.24 -10.64
N ASN A 178 -1.77 -1.98 -9.38
CA ASN A 178 -2.64 -1.23 -8.47
C ASN A 178 -2.89 0.21 -8.95
N CYS A 179 -1.87 0.89 -9.48
CA CYS A 179 -2.01 2.21 -10.09
C CYS A 179 -3.01 2.20 -11.26
N LYS A 180 -2.92 1.22 -12.17
CA LYS A 180 -3.86 1.10 -13.30
C LYS A 180 -5.30 0.89 -12.85
N GLU A 181 -5.54 0.01 -11.87
CA GLU A 181 -6.86 -0.20 -11.29
C GLU A 181 -7.43 1.10 -10.68
N ASN A 182 -6.58 1.82 -9.94
CA ASN A 182 -6.99 3.08 -9.32
C ASN A 182 -7.24 4.19 -10.36
N VAL A 183 -6.45 4.25 -11.43
CA VAL A 183 -6.67 5.16 -12.57
C VAL A 183 -8.04 4.92 -13.20
N GLU A 184 -8.41 3.66 -13.43
CA GLU A 184 -9.72 3.26 -13.95
C GLU A 184 -10.85 3.60 -12.96
N ALA A 185 -10.69 3.28 -11.67
CA ALA A 185 -11.67 3.56 -10.63
C ALA A 185 -11.96 5.06 -10.44
N ASN A 186 -11.08 5.94 -10.92
CA ASN A 186 -11.23 7.40 -10.87
C ASN A 186 -11.61 8.03 -12.22
N ASP A 187 -11.94 7.24 -13.25
CA ASP A 187 -12.28 7.68 -14.60
C ASP A 187 -11.16 8.57 -15.24
N CYS A 188 -9.89 8.30 -14.88
CA CYS A 188 -8.75 9.04 -15.41
C CYS A 188 -8.33 8.48 -16.78
N SER A 189 -8.04 9.37 -17.73
CA SER A 189 -7.70 9.00 -19.12
C SER A 189 -6.40 9.62 -19.63
N LYS A 190 -5.77 10.51 -18.85
CA LYS A 190 -4.56 11.27 -19.24
C LYS A 190 -3.30 10.74 -18.57
N ILE A 191 -3.41 9.67 -17.77
CA ILE A 191 -2.30 9.06 -17.04
C ILE A 191 -1.73 7.90 -17.85
N ASN A 192 -0.47 8.02 -18.23
CA ASN A 192 0.29 6.93 -18.85
C ASN A 192 1.13 6.24 -17.77
N VAL A 193 0.72 5.02 -17.38
CA VAL A 193 1.40 4.21 -16.35
C VAL A 193 2.42 3.30 -17.01
N GLN A 194 3.66 3.30 -16.50
CA GLN A 194 4.75 2.50 -17.05
C GLN A 194 5.63 1.88 -15.97
N LEU A 195 5.90 0.58 -16.10
CA LEU A 195 6.91 -0.14 -15.33
C LEU A 195 8.31 0.26 -15.83
N THR A 196 9.12 0.85 -14.97
CA THR A 196 10.52 1.18 -15.27
C THR A 196 11.26 1.53 -13.98
N ASP A 197 12.53 1.17 -13.91
CA ASP A 197 13.45 1.46 -12.81
C ASP A 197 14.15 2.83 -12.94
N SER A 198 13.94 3.51 -14.06
CA SER A 198 14.65 4.76 -14.36
C SER A 198 13.80 5.74 -15.17
N ILE A 199 14.09 7.03 -15.02
CA ILE A 199 13.47 8.10 -15.79
C ILE A 199 14.05 8.11 -17.21
N GLN A 200 13.71 7.10 -18.01
CA GLN A 200 14.07 7.02 -19.43
C GLN A 200 12.97 7.60 -20.32
N VAL A 201 12.31 8.66 -19.85
CA VAL A 201 11.27 9.32 -20.62
C VAL A 201 11.84 10.50 -21.36
N ASN A 202 11.50 10.61 -22.64
CA ASN A 202 11.73 11.82 -23.40
C ASN A 202 10.61 12.81 -23.08
N GLY A 203 10.97 14.02 -22.68
CA GLY A 203 9.99 15.07 -22.40
C GLY A 203 10.52 16.09 -21.41
N ASN A 204 9.90 17.26 -21.46
CA ASN A 204 10.11 18.33 -20.50
C ASN A 204 8.81 18.50 -19.72
N PHE A 205 8.83 18.17 -18.45
CA PHE A 205 7.65 18.29 -17.59
C PHE A 205 7.57 19.66 -16.95
N ASP A 206 6.34 20.14 -16.77
CA ASP A 206 6.06 21.35 -16.00
C ASP A 206 6.16 21.10 -14.51
N ILE A 207 5.74 19.89 -14.09
CA ILE A 207 5.72 19.44 -12.69
C ILE A 207 6.40 18.06 -12.59
N VAL A 208 7.23 17.89 -11.57
CA VAL A 208 7.81 16.61 -11.18
C VAL A 208 7.39 16.31 -9.75
N LEU A 209 6.71 15.18 -9.54
CA LEU A 209 6.32 14.66 -8.23
C LEU A 209 7.20 13.45 -7.93
N ALA A 210 7.78 13.40 -6.72
CA ALA A 210 8.54 12.25 -6.25
C ALA A 210 8.33 12.08 -4.73
N ASN A 211 7.56 11.08 -4.36
CA ASN A 211 7.33 10.71 -2.95
C ASN A 211 8.03 9.38 -2.66
N ILE A 212 9.35 9.41 -2.69
CA ILE A 212 10.25 8.25 -2.60
C ILE A 212 11.42 8.56 -1.66
N ASN A 213 12.17 7.53 -1.26
CA ASN A 213 13.29 7.74 -0.33
C ASN A 213 14.41 8.61 -0.92
N LEU A 214 15.17 9.26 -0.03
CA LEU A 214 16.25 10.18 -0.38
C LEU A 214 17.27 9.58 -1.36
N ASN A 215 17.71 8.33 -1.12
CA ASN A 215 18.74 7.70 -1.93
C ASN A 215 18.30 7.53 -3.40
N VAL A 216 17.02 7.19 -3.62
CA VAL A 216 16.45 7.09 -4.97
C VAL A 216 16.34 8.47 -5.62
N ILE A 217 15.98 9.52 -4.89
CA ILE A 217 15.99 10.90 -5.41
C ILE A 217 17.40 11.28 -5.86
N LEU A 218 18.40 11.08 -5.00
CA LEU A 218 19.80 11.44 -5.28
C LEU A 218 20.37 10.66 -6.47
N SER A 219 20.13 9.35 -6.54
CA SER A 219 20.60 8.52 -7.64
C SER A 219 19.95 8.84 -8.99
N ASN A 220 18.74 9.41 -8.99
CA ASN A 220 18.01 9.80 -10.20
C ASN A 220 18.06 11.31 -10.51
N LEU A 221 18.84 12.09 -9.76
CA LEU A 221 18.84 13.54 -9.88
C LEU A 221 19.25 14.04 -11.28
N ALA A 222 20.23 13.40 -11.91
CA ALA A 222 20.62 13.72 -13.29
C ALA A 222 19.45 13.51 -14.28
N ALA A 223 18.65 12.47 -14.07
CA ALA A 223 17.49 12.18 -14.90
C ALA A 223 16.34 13.18 -14.61
N ILE A 224 16.08 13.51 -13.34
CA ILE A 224 15.13 14.55 -12.93
C ILE A 224 15.53 15.90 -13.57
N THR A 225 16.83 16.24 -13.53
CA THR A 225 17.36 17.45 -14.15
C THR A 225 17.13 17.47 -15.66
N ARG A 226 17.37 16.36 -16.34
CA ARG A 226 17.21 16.24 -17.81
C ARG A 226 15.77 16.43 -18.27
N VAL A 227 14.80 15.93 -17.49
CA VAL A 227 13.37 16.04 -17.83
C VAL A 227 12.71 17.34 -17.35
N SER A 228 13.47 18.16 -16.63
CA SER A 228 13.03 19.47 -16.13
C SER A 228 13.43 20.58 -17.08
N LYS A 229 12.48 21.35 -17.55
CA LYS A 229 12.73 22.61 -18.30
C LYS A 229 12.83 23.79 -17.33
N LYS A 230 13.32 24.93 -17.81
CA LYS A 230 13.32 26.16 -17.01
C LYS A 230 11.91 26.48 -16.49
N GLY A 231 11.81 26.67 -15.17
CA GLY A 231 10.55 26.93 -14.48
C GLY A 231 9.80 25.68 -13.99
N THR A 232 10.26 24.46 -14.32
CA THR A 232 9.68 23.23 -13.77
C THR A 232 9.64 23.29 -12.25
N ILE A 233 8.49 22.96 -11.67
CA ILE A 233 8.31 22.81 -10.22
C ILE A 233 8.45 21.34 -9.85
N GLY A 234 9.33 21.03 -8.90
CA GLY A 234 9.43 19.71 -8.28
C GLY A 234 8.82 19.73 -6.89
N LEU A 235 8.04 18.70 -6.55
CA LEU A 235 7.65 18.36 -5.19
C LEU A 235 8.31 17.05 -4.81
N LEU A 236 9.20 17.08 -3.82
CA LEU A 236 9.99 15.96 -3.36
C LEU A 236 9.65 15.65 -1.91
N SER A 237 9.35 14.41 -1.58
CA SER A 237 9.08 13.93 -0.22
C SER A 237 9.51 12.46 -0.09
N GLY A 238 9.33 11.86 1.11
CA GLY A 238 9.79 10.50 1.39
C GLY A 238 11.14 10.48 2.12
N PHE A 239 11.53 11.61 2.72
CA PHE A 239 12.75 11.78 3.50
C PHE A 239 12.48 12.63 4.74
N LEU A 240 13.43 12.63 5.66
CA LEU A 240 13.29 13.29 6.97
C LEU A 240 13.80 14.74 6.93
N GLU A 241 13.40 15.51 7.94
CA GLU A 241 13.87 16.90 8.09
C GLU A 241 15.40 16.99 8.20
N MET A 242 16.04 16.04 8.85
CA MET A 242 17.50 15.96 8.98
C MET A 242 18.22 15.84 7.64
N ASP A 243 17.57 15.33 6.60
CA ASP A 243 18.12 15.17 5.25
C ASP A 243 18.09 16.47 4.43
N LYS A 244 17.40 17.50 4.94
CA LYS A 244 17.19 18.77 4.24
C LYS A 244 18.48 19.43 3.77
N GLY A 245 19.51 19.39 4.60
CA GLY A 245 20.82 20.02 4.31
C GLY A 245 21.44 19.43 3.05
N ILE A 246 21.61 18.11 3.04
CA ILE A 246 22.20 17.35 1.92
C ILE A 246 21.39 17.58 0.64
N LEU A 247 20.07 17.43 0.72
CA LEU A 247 19.22 17.58 -0.46
C LEU A 247 19.25 19.01 -1.00
N SER A 248 19.31 20.03 -0.12
CA SER A 248 19.37 21.44 -0.52
C SER A 248 20.66 21.78 -1.27
N GLU A 249 21.80 21.28 -0.82
CA GLU A 249 23.08 21.45 -1.47
C GLU A 249 23.07 20.83 -2.88
N VAL A 250 22.71 19.55 -2.94
CA VAL A 250 22.67 18.79 -4.20
C VAL A 250 21.68 19.39 -5.21
N MET A 251 20.51 19.88 -4.77
CA MET A 251 19.55 20.55 -5.66
C MET A 251 20.12 21.85 -6.22
N THR A 252 20.81 22.65 -5.40
CA THR A 252 21.43 23.90 -5.83
C THR A 252 22.52 23.66 -6.86
N GLU A 253 23.38 22.67 -6.65
CA GLU A 253 24.42 22.26 -7.60
C GLU A 253 23.86 21.81 -8.95
N ASN A 254 22.66 21.24 -8.96
CA ASN A 254 21.95 20.81 -10.17
C ASN A 254 21.02 21.87 -10.76
N ASN A 255 21.24 23.13 -10.40
CA ASN A 255 20.55 24.30 -10.96
C ASN A 255 19.04 24.32 -10.63
N PHE A 256 18.68 23.93 -9.38
CA PHE A 256 17.37 24.14 -8.81
C PHE A 256 17.44 25.12 -7.64
N SER A 257 16.43 25.97 -7.53
CA SER A 257 16.18 26.80 -6.35
C SER A 257 15.15 26.14 -5.45
N ILE A 258 15.39 26.11 -4.14
CA ILE A 258 14.39 25.67 -3.15
C ILE A 258 13.46 26.86 -2.90
N ILE A 259 12.16 26.65 -3.20
CA ILE A 259 11.14 27.70 -3.09
C ILE A 259 10.19 27.51 -1.93
N GLY A 260 10.26 26.38 -1.25
CA GLY A 260 9.48 26.11 -0.06
C GLY A 260 9.76 24.74 0.56
N THR A 261 9.46 24.64 1.85
CA THR A 261 9.46 23.38 2.58
C THR A 261 8.23 23.30 3.47
N THR A 262 7.72 22.09 3.70
CA THR A 262 6.62 21.82 4.64
C THR A 262 6.90 20.53 5.37
N GLN A 263 6.60 20.51 6.67
CA GLN A 263 6.93 19.41 7.57
C GLN A 263 5.66 18.88 8.26
N LYS A 264 5.66 17.57 8.55
CA LYS A 264 4.68 16.91 9.40
C LYS A 264 5.38 15.79 10.18
N GLY A 265 5.47 15.95 11.51
CA GLY A 265 6.37 15.14 12.32
C GLY A 265 7.82 15.32 11.85
N GLU A 266 8.53 14.23 11.63
CA GLU A 266 9.91 14.24 11.13
C GLU A 266 10.00 14.27 9.59
N TRP A 267 8.88 14.13 8.88
CA TRP A 267 8.82 14.05 7.42
C TRP A 267 8.77 15.43 6.77
N LEU A 268 9.50 15.59 5.68
CA LEU A 268 9.61 16.84 4.92
C LEU A 268 9.06 16.66 3.49
N CYS A 269 8.42 17.71 2.99
CA CYS A 269 8.20 17.91 1.56
C CYS A 269 8.91 19.19 1.13
N MET A 270 9.77 19.07 0.13
CA MET A 270 10.54 20.18 -0.45
C MET A 270 9.98 20.55 -1.80
N GLN A 271 9.75 21.85 -2.00
CA GLN A 271 9.38 22.41 -3.29
C GLN A 271 10.59 23.07 -3.94
N ILE A 272 10.92 22.65 -5.15
CA ILE A 272 12.05 23.14 -5.93
C ILE A 272 11.57 23.76 -7.25
N ARG A 273 12.39 24.64 -7.82
CA ARG A 273 12.17 25.22 -9.16
C ARG A 273 13.45 25.10 -9.98
N LYS A 274 13.33 24.63 -11.22
CA LYS A 274 14.43 24.63 -12.18
C LYS A 274 14.72 26.07 -12.67
N ASN A 275 15.98 26.51 -12.56
CA ASN A 275 16.41 27.86 -12.94
C ASN A 275 16.57 28.02 -14.45
#